data_ac0557674c6ecf134be155ea648e43f1
#
_entry.id   ac0557674c6ecf134be155ea648e43f1
#
_cell.length_a   1.000
_cell.length_b   1.000
_cell.length_c   1.000
_cell.angle_alpha   90.00
_cell.angle_beta   90.00
_cell.angle_gamma   90.00
#
_symmetry.space_group_name_H-M   'P 1'
#
loop_
_entity.id
_entity.type
_entity.pdbx_description
1 polymer ?
#
loop_
_entity_poly.entity_id
_entity_poly.type
_entity_poly.pdbx_seq_one_letter_code
_entity_poly.pdbx_strand_id
1 'polypeptide(L)'
;MSITMGVMIDPNANLQAHTSLEIRPPVQDQTTLEETKSGGDILFGVDFRAIDSIDLLKRPEGKTLEFKRDLSSPEGVLRAIGAFANTAGGVLLLGVEDTTRNVRGVAKPLEMEERLANLISDSILPCLIPDIEILPWRRTQVLAIQVYPSPGRPHYLKRAGLDGGVYVRVGSTNRRADRELVDELRRFARGETYDEQAMPEYDSEALDFRVASELLAPVHKLKRADLETLRLMVKHQGRKVPTVGGMLPFGKERERNFPDAWVQAGRFRGTDKSHITDTLEIRTFPVRAVEEAVAFIQKHALHGMEIGAVHRKERWNLPPVAVREAVVNAVVHTDYAQHGVPIRASIFDDRLEVENPGLLPFGLTVEDLRHGVSKLRNRVIGLVFHELGLIEQWGSGIQRMMAACRDADLAPPVLEDIGTHFCVTIHTISTGALSVDKTDQAILDALAASNGLSTQEIATVIGLTACATRSRLLKLTERGLVREIGTSPQDPKRRYFRAG
;
A
#
# COMPACT_ATOMS: atom_id res chain seq x y z
N MET A 1 -43.73 48.29 9.90
CA MET A 1 -43.99 49.15 8.72
C MET A 1 -43.60 48.32 7.50
N SER A 2 -44.57 47.76 6.84
CA SER A 2 -44.45 46.92 5.64
C SER A 2 -44.21 47.76 4.40
N ILE A 3 -43.40 47.24 3.45
CA ILE A 3 -43.68 47.53 2.03
C ILE A 3 -43.30 46.25 1.25
N THR A 4 -44.36 45.62 0.75
CA THR A 4 -44.36 44.53 -0.24
C THR A 4 -44.44 45.20 -1.62
N MET A 5 -43.60 44.75 -2.58
CA MET A 5 -43.83 45.08 -3.99
C MET A 5 -43.76 43.80 -4.81
N GLY A 6 -44.91 43.37 -5.29
CA GLY A 6 -45.06 42.30 -6.24
C GLY A 6 -44.91 42.81 -7.66
N VAL A 7 -44.32 41.96 -8.53
CA VAL A 7 -44.34 42.17 -9.99
C VAL A 7 -45.10 40.99 -10.62
N MET A 8 -46.18 41.30 -11.30
CA MET A 8 -46.98 40.38 -12.13
C MET A 8 -46.24 40.09 -13.43
N ILE A 9 -46.36 38.85 -13.87
CA ILE A 9 -45.92 38.39 -15.19
C ILE A 9 -47.19 38.25 -16.04
N ASP A 10 -47.19 38.90 -17.20
CA ASP A 10 -48.20 38.80 -18.22
C ASP A 10 -47.79 37.75 -19.28
N PRO A 11 -48.63 36.79 -19.64
CA PRO A 11 -48.36 35.81 -20.68
C PRO A 11 -49.09 36.19 -21.95
N ASN A 12 -48.41 36.68 -22.98
CA ASN A 12 -48.76 36.57 -24.40
C ASN A 12 -48.10 37.66 -25.23
N ALA A 13 -47.08 37.27 -26.02
CA ALA A 13 -46.81 37.96 -27.26
C ALA A 13 -45.99 37.01 -28.19
N ASN A 14 -46.72 36.45 -29.11
CA ASN A 14 -46.24 35.86 -30.37
C ASN A 14 -45.78 36.98 -31.31
N LEU A 15 -44.65 36.85 -31.99
CA LEU A 15 -44.54 37.26 -33.42
C LEU A 15 -43.17 36.91 -34.00
N GLN A 16 -43.27 36.29 -35.16
CA GLN A 16 -42.24 35.86 -36.10
C GLN A 16 -41.40 37.02 -36.66
N ALA A 17 -40.10 36.77 -36.89
CA ALA A 17 -39.38 37.43 -37.97
C ALA A 17 -38.21 36.50 -38.44
N HIS A 18 -38.34 36.07 -39.68
CA HIS A 18 -37.28 35.44 -40.48
C HIS A 18 -36.15 36.42 -40.76
N THR A 19 -34.91 36.02 -40.59
CA THR A 19 -33.76 36.57 -41.36
C THR A 19 -32.68 35.49 -41.45
N SER A 20 -32.47 35.08 -42.71
CA SER A 20 -31.42 34.18 -43.16
C SER A 20 -30.03 34.88 -43.08
N LEU A 21 -29.06 34.29 -42.43
CA LEU A 21 -27.67 34.70 -42.50
C LEU A 21 -26.82 33.49 -42.91
N GLU A 22 -26.20 33.64 -44.08
CA GLU A 22 -25.22 32.71 -44.63
C GLU A 22 -24.01 32.56 -43.71
N ILE A 23 -23.70 31.31 -43.37
CA ILE A 23 -22.48 30.95 -42.66
C ILE A 23 -21.43 30.51 -43.66
N ARG A 24 -20.36 31.30 -43.82
CA ARG A 24 -19.11 30.88 -44.47
C ARG A 24 -18.30 30.01 -43.51
N PRO A 25 -17.63 28.94 -43.95
CA PRO A 25 -16.79 28.15 -43.08
C PRO A 25 -15.49 28.87 -42.76
N PRO A 26 -14.99 28.77 -41.50
CA PRO A 26 -13.68 29.29 -41.13
C PRO A 26 -12.55 28.35 -41.60
N VAL A 27 -11.44 29.00 -41.95
CA VAL A 27 -10.15 28.48 -42.35
C VAL A 27 -9.60 27.56 -41.29
N GLN A 28 -9.04 26.42 -41.70
CA GLN A 28 -8.30 25.49 -40.86
C GLN A 28 -7.01 26.16 -40.38
N ASP A 29 -6.93 26.43 -39.08
CA ASP A 29 -5.69 26.74 -38.40
C ASP A 29 -5.28 25.46 -37.66
N GLN A 30 -4.13 24.90 -38.02
CA GLN A 30 -3.52 23.77 -37.37
C GLN A 30 -2.89 24.26 -36.03
N THR A 31 -3.63 24.18 -34.98
CA THR A 31 -3.09 24.30 -33.60
C THR A 31 -3.54 23.07 -32.82
N THR A 32 -2.54 22.32 -32.40
CA THR A 32 -2.53 21.22 -31.42
C THR A 32 -3.75 21.12 -30.53
N LEU A 33 -4.54 20.08 -30.75
CA LEU A 33 -5.55 19.60 -29.80
C LEU A 33 -4.81 18.91 -28.65
N GLU A 34 -4.63 19.61 -27.54
CA GLU A 34 -4.51 18.97 -26.23
C GLU A 34 -5.85 18.32 -25.91
N GLU A 35 -5.90 17.00 -26.06
CA GLU A 35 -7.01 16.19 -25.56
C GLU A 35 -7.04 16.30 -24.03
N THR A 36 -7.98 17.07 -23.52
CA THR A 36 -8.44 16.94 -22.13
C THR A 36 -9.03 15.55 -21.95
N LYS A 37 -8.22 14.60 -21.49
CA LYS A 37 -8.71 13.29 -21.02
C LYS A 37 -9.65 13.54 -19.84
N SER A 38 -10.92 13.22 -20.05
CA SER A 38 -11.94 13.15 -19.01
C SER A 38 -11.47 12.19 -17.92
N GLY A 39 -11.49 12.66 -16.66
CA GLY A 39 -11.11 11.83 -15.51
C GLY A 39 -12.10 10.69 -15.28
N GLY A 40 -11.79 9.50 -15.78
CA GLY A 40 -12.62 8.31 -15.63
C GLY A 40 -11.89 6.98 -15.64
N ASP A 41 -10.66 6.90 -16.20
CA ASP A 41 -10.00 5.62 -16.49
C ASP A 41 -8.54 5.51 -16.00
N ILE A 42 -8.21 6.05 -14.85
CA ILE A 42 -6.93 5.79 -14.18
C ILE A 42 -7.17 4.89 -12.96
N LEU A 43 -7.64 3.68 -13.23
CA LEU A 43 -7.64 2.60 -12.26
C LEU A 43 -7.29 1.31 -13.00
N PHE A 44 -6.15 0.71 -12.64
CA PHE A 44 -5.71 -0.61 -13.04
C PHE A 44 -5.00 -0.72 -14.41
N GLY A 45 -3.68 -0.68 -14.35
CA GLY A 45 -2.85 -1.25 -15.40
C GLY A 45 -1.64 -0.38 -15.72
N VAL A 46 -0.47 -0.92 -15.50
CA VAL A 46 0.73 -0.43 -16.17
C VAL A 46 0.48 -0.67 -17.67
N ASP A 47 0.20 0.39 -18.42
CA ASP A 47 0.05 0.30 -19.87
C ASP A 47 1.42 -0.01 -20.51
N PHE A 48 1.61 -1.24 -20.96
CA PHE A 48 2.85 -1.65 -21.64
C PHE A 48 3.18 -0.84 -22.88
N ARG A 49 2.18 -0.30 -23.56
CA ARG A 49 2.36 0.55 -24.73
C ARG A 49 3.11 1.83 -24.38
N ALA A 50 3.14 2.20 -23.09
CA ALA A 50 3.80 3.40 -22.57
C ALA A 50 5.13 3.11 -21.85
N ILE A 51 5.46 1.83 -21.53
CA ILE A 51 6.70 1.50 -20.82
C ILE A 51 7.70 0.94 -21.81
N ASP A 52 8.83 1.63 -21.94
CA ASP A 52 9.99 1.11 -22.63
C ASP A 52 10.43 -0.21 -21.97
N SER A 53 10.52 -1.30 -22.74
CA SER A 53 10.98 -2.62 -22.28
C SER A 53 12.32 -2.56 -21.55
N ILE A 54 13.13 -1.54 -21.84
CA ILE A 54 14.41 -1.25 -21.16
C ILE A 54 14.19 -0.87 -19.69
N ASP A 55 13.15 -0.12 -19.39
CA ASP A 55 12.88 0.34 -18.01
C ASP A 55 12.37 -0.78 -17.12
N LEU A 56 11.64 -1.75 -17.65
CA LEU A 56 11.24 -2.94 -16.89
C LEU A 56 12.47 -3.78 -16.46
N LEU A 57 13.46 -3.92 -17.32
CA LEU A 57 14.67 -4.69 -17.02
C LEU A 57 15.60 -4.01 -15.99
N LYS A 58 15.50 -2.69 -15.84
CA LYS A 58 16.25 -1.94 -14.81
C LYS A 58 15.62 -2.09 -13.42
N ARG A 59 14.32 -2.38 -13.33
CA ARG A 59 13.60 -2.51 -12.07
C ARG A 59 13.90 -3.87 -11.41
N PRO A 60 14.00 -3.95 -10.09
CA PRO A 60 14.08 -5.22 -9.38
C PRO A 60 12.77 -5.99 -9.45
N GLU A 61 12.82 -7.30 -9.33
CA GLU A 61 11.62 -8.08 -9.04
C GLU A 61 10.93 -7.56 -7.79
N GLY A 62 9.61 -7.58 -7.81
CA GLY A 62 8.81 -7.00 -6.74
C GLY A 62 7.38 -7.49 -6.75
N LYS A 63 6.48 -6.73 -6.15
CA LYS A 63 5.06 -7.08 -6.03
C LYS A 63 4.37 -7.20 -7.40
N THR A 64 4.85 -6.47 -8.42
CA THR A 64 4.24 -6.39 -9.76
C THR A 64 5.18 -6.77 -10.90
N LEU A 65 6.37 -7.31 -10.63
CA LEU A 65 7.34 -7.70 -11.67
C LEU A 65 8.02 -9.02 -11.31
N GLU A 66 8.09 -9.93 -12.28
CA GLU A 66 8.75 -11.23 -12.16
C GLU A 66 9.51 -11.55 -13.45
N PHE A 67 10.70 -12.14 -13.33
CA PHE A 67 11.46 -12.64 -14.47
C PHE A 67 11.48 -14.18 -14.50
N LYS A 68 11.38 -14.77 -15.67
CA LYS A 68 11.54 -16.21 -15.87
C LYS A 68 12.34 -16.46 -17.14
N ARG A 69 13.32 -17.34 -17.02
CA ARG A 69 14.20 -17.68 -18.13
C ARG A 69 13.48 -18.39 -19.28
N ASP A 70 12.63 -19.36 -18.92
CA ASP A 70 11.90 -20.23 -19.88
C ASP A 70 10.71 -20.94 -19.23
N LEU A 71 10.02 -21.78 -19.96
CA LEU A 71 8.94 -22.64 -19.48
C LEU A 71 9.41 -24.05 -19.07
N SER A 72 10.66 -24.25 -18.70
CA SER A 72 11.16 -25.56 -18.21
C SER A 72 10.49 -25.95 -16.88
N SER A 73 10.11 -24.99 -16.08
CA SER A 73 9.31 -25.16 -14.86
C SER A 73 7.99 -24.40 -14.98
N PRO A 74 6.97 -24.98 -15.68
CA PRO A 74 5.70 -24.32 -15.92
C PRO A 74 4.96 -23.92 -14.65
N GLU A 75 5.09 -24.73 -13.60
CA GLU A 75 4.39 -24.49 -12.32
C GLU A 75 4.83 -23.19 -11.67
N GLY A 76 6.13 -22.82 -11.75
CA GLY A 76 6.62 -21.54 -11.24
C GLY A 76 6.01 -20.33 -11.96
N VAL A 77 5.82 -20.42 -13.27
CA VAL A 77 5.15 -19.41 -14.09
C VAL A 77 3.68 -19.30 -13.73
N LEU A 78 2.96 -20.43 -13.62
CA LEU A 78 1.54 -20.47 -13.26
C LEU A 78 1.29 -19.92 -11.85
N ARG A 79 2.18 -20.22 -10.88
CA ARG A 79 2.11 -19.68 -9.53
C ARG A 79 2.24 -18.15 -9.56
N ALA A 80 3.17 -17.59 -10.32
CA ALA A 80 3.36 -16.14 -10.45
C ALA A 80 2.14 -15.47 -11.09
N ILE A 81 1.62 -16.04 -12.17
CA ILE A 81 0.42 -15.54 -12.86
C ILE A 81 -0.79 -15.56 -11.94
N GLY A 82 -1.06 -16.67 -11.25
CA GLY A 82 -2.14 -16.78 -10.27
C GLY A 82 -1.97 -15.80 -9.11
N ALA A 83 -0.75 -15.63 -8.61
CA ALA A 83 -0.44 -14.69 -7.53
C ALA A 83 -0.67 -13.22 -7.96
N PHE A 84 -0.30 -12.85 -9.17
CA PHE A 84 -0.59 -11.52 -9.72
C PHE A 84 -2.09 -11.27 -9.83
N ALA A 85 -2.85 -12.22 -10.41
CA ALA A 85 -4.30 -12.10 -10.53
C ALA A 85 -5.02 -11.96 -9.18
N ASN A 86 -4.51 -12.63 -8.16
CA ASN A 86 -5.05 -12.58 -6.79
C ASN A 86 -4.67 -11.30 -6.03
N THR A 87 -3.59 -10.61 -6.42
CA THR A 87 -3.10 -9.45 -5.68
C THR A 87 -3.23 -8.15 -6.48
N ALA A 88 -2.14 -7.49 -6.79
CA ALA A 88 -2.12 -6.17 -7.42
C ALA A 88 -1.97 -6.22 -8.94
N GLY A 89 -1.99 -7.40 -9.55
CA GLY A 89 -1.58 -7.59 -10.91
C GLY A 89 -0.06 -7.58 -11.06
N GLY A 90 0.40 -7.58 -12.29
CA GLY A 90 1.84 -7.49 -12.55
C GLY A 90 2.23 -8.02 -13.92
N VAL A 91 3.52 -8.02 -14.14
CA VAL A 91 4.19 -8.40 -15.37
C VAL A 91 5.11 -9.55 -15.10
N LEU A 92 5.00 -10.60 -15.90
CA LEU A 92 5.98 -11.65 -15.99
C LEU A 92 6.71 -11.54 -17.32
N LEU A 93 8.03 -11.35 -17.29
CA LEU A 93 8.89 -11.37 -18.48
C LEU A 93 9.52 -12.76 -18.65
N LEU A 94 9.14 -13.45 -19.71
CA LEU A 94 9.73 -14.74 -20.11
C LEU A 94 10.85 -14.54 -21.12
N GLY A 95 11.98 -15.19 -20.90
CA GLY A 95 13.20 -15.01 -21.69
C GLY A 95 14.29 -14.20 -20.97
N VAL A 96 14.10 -13.94 -19.67
CA VAL A 96 15.00 -13.15 -18.80
C VAL A 96 15.43 -13.99 -17.61
N GLU A 97 16.71 -14.01 -17.29
CA GLU A 97 17.23 -14.71 -16.11
C GLU A 97 16.90 -13.94 -14.82
N ASP A 98 16.35 -14.63 -13.84
CA ASP A 98 15.89 -14.04 -12.56
C ASP A 98 17.02 -13.30 -11.82
N THR A 99 18.20 -13.91 -11.72
CA THR A 99 19.31 -13.41 -10.87
C THR A 99 20.16 -12.37 -11.59
N THR A 100 20.53 -12.65 -12.84
CA THR A 100 21.48 -11.81 -13.60
C THR A 100 20.79 -10.75 -14.42
N ARG A 101 19.49 -10.89 -14.65
CA ARG A 101 18.66 -10.09 -15.58
C ARG A 101 19.17 -10.11 -17.03
N ASN A 102 19.97 -11.11 -17.37
CA ASN A 102 20.44 -11.29 -18.73
C ASN A 102 19.27 -11.74 -19.60
N VAL A 103 19.03 -10.98 -20.66
CA VAL A 103 18.00 -11.34 -21.64
C VAL A 103 18.54 -12.43 -22.56
N ARG A 104 18.01 -13.65 -22.40
CA ARG A 104 18.30 -14.81 -23.25
C ARG A 104 17.41 -14.83 -24.48
N GLY A 105 16.21 -14.28 -24.33
CA GLY A 105 15.16 -14.35 -25.32
C GLY A 105 14.47 -15.70 -25.36
N VAL A 106 13.44 -15.76 -26.19
CA VAL A 106 12.61 -16.95 -26.42
C VAL A 106 12.79 -17.43 -27.85
N ALA A 107 13.12 -18.70 -28.02
CA ALA A 107 13.08 -19.31 -29.34
C ALA A 107 11.62 -19.55 -29.74
N LYS A 108 11.27 -19.22 -31.00
CA LYS A 108 9.91 -19.40 -31.56
C LYS A 108 8.82 -18.72 -30.69
N PRO A 109 8.82 -17.39 -30.57
CA PRO A 109 7.96 -16.69 -29.64
C PRO A 109 6.47 -16.92 -29.87
N LEU A 110 6.01 -17.03 -31.13
CA LEU A 110 4.59 -17.31 -31.44
C LEU A 110 4.13 -18.71 -30.93
N GLU A 111 4.95 -19.74 -31.12
CA GLU A 111 4.65 -21.08 -30.60
C GLU A 111 4.66 -21.08 -29.06
N MET A 112 5.52 -20.27 -28.46
CA MET A 112 5.63 -20.14 -27.01
C MET A 112 4.44 -19.38 -26.42
N GLU A 113 3.97 -18.33 -27.08
CA GLU A 113 2.76 -17.58 -26.73
C GLU A 113 1.54 -18.49 -26.71
N GLU A 114 1.28 -19.24 -27.81
CA GLU A 114 0.17 -20.17 -27.90
C GLU A 114 0.25 -21.25 -26.81
N ARG A 115 1.44 -21.84 -26.62
CA ARG A 115 1.68 -22.83 -25.56
C ARG A 115 1.38 -22.29 -24.18
N LEU A 116 1.80 -21.05 -23.90
CA LEU A 116 1.60 -20.40 -22.62
C LEU A 116 0.12 -20.08 -22.39
N ALA A 117 -0.59 -19.55 -23.39
CA ALA A 117 -2.02 -19.27 -23.31
C ALA A 117 -2.84 -20.53 -23.00
N ASN A 118 -2.56 -21.63 -23.72
CA ASN A 118 -3.19 -22.93 -23.47
C ASN A 118 -2.87 -23.44 -22.07
N LEU A 119 -1.61 -23.37 -21.64
CA LEU A 119 -1.18 -23.80 -20.31
C LEU A 119 -1.90 -23.04 -19.18
N ILE A 120 -2.07 -21.73 -19.32
CA ILE A 120 -2.79 -20.89 -18.34
C ILE A 120 -4.26 -21.29 -18.29
N SER A 121 -4.93 -21.37 -19.44
CA SER A 121 -6.34 -21.74 -19.54
C SER A 121 -6.64 -23.12 -18.95
N ASP A 122 -5.78 -24.09 -19.17
CA ASP A 122 -5.96 -25.46 -18.70
C ASP A 122 -5.65 -25.65 -17.22
N SER A 123 -4.79 -24.79 -16.66
CA SER A 123 -4.19 -25.01 -15.35
C SER A 123 -4.69 -24.08 -14.26
N ILE A 124 -5.29 -22.92 -14.58
CA ILE A 124 -5.74 -21.92 -13.60
C ILE A 124 -7.27 -21.84 -13.60
N LEU A 125 -7.88 -21.91 -12.42
CA LEU A 125 -9.31 -21.74 -12.23
C LEU A 125 -9.58 -20.61 -11.19
N PRO A 126 -10.66 -19.84 -11.34
CA PRO A 126 -11.45 -19.62 -12.56
C PRO A 126 -10.58 -19.22 -13.75
N CYS A 127 -11.10 -19.36 -14.97
CA CYS A 127 -10.34 -19.04 -16.18
C CYS A 127 -9.73 -17.64 -16.11
N LEU A 128 -8.45 -17.53 -16.45
CA LEU A 128 -7.68 -16.29 -16.45
C LEU A 128 -7.13 -16.06 -17.85
N ILE A 129 -7.32 -14.86 -18.37
CA ILE A 129 -6.86 -14.46 -19.70
C ILE A 129 -5.94 -13.24 -19.53
N PRO A 130 -4.63 -13.44 -19.41
CA PRO A 130 -3.66 -12.34 -19.41
C PRO A 130 -3.42 -11.81 -20.83
N ASP A 131 -2.96 -10.58 -20.93
CA ASP A 131 -2.42 -10.07 -22.19
C ASP A 131 -0.99 -10.59 -22.37
N ILE A 132 -0.69 -11.15 -23.54
CA ILE A 132 0.64 -11.67 -23.86
C ILE A 132 1.16 -10.92 -25.06
N GLU A 133 2.30 -10.25 -24.91
CA GLU A 133 2.95 -9.48 -25.96
C GLU A 133 4.37 -10.01 -26.25
N ILE A 134 4.74 -10.03 -27.51
CA ILE A 134 6.10 -10.36 -27.98
C ILE A 134 6.88 -9.06 -28.13
N LEU A 135 7.83 -8.83 -27.22
CA LEU A 135 8.65 -7.62 -27.21
C LEU A 135 10.02 -7.87 -27.89
N PRO A 136 10.43 -7.04 -28.84
CA PRO A 136 11.75 -7.16 -29.45
C PRO A 136 12.83 -6.69 -28.49
N TRP A 137 13.95 -7.45 -28.42
CA TRP A 137 15.12 -7.07 -27.64
C TRP A 137 16.41 -7.38 -28.42
N ARG A 138 17.06 -6.35 -28.94
CA ARG A 138 18.28 -6.50 -29.76
C ARG A 138 18.09 -7.51 -30.91
N ARG A 139 18.72 -8.70 -30.79
CA ARG A 139 18.63 -9.79 -31.80
C ARG A 139 17.71 -10.94 -31.36
N THR A 140 16.96 -10.76 -30.29
CA THR A 140 16.05 -11.76 -29.74
C THR A 140 14.69 -11.14 -29.39
N GLN A 141 13.78 -11.95 -28.90
CA GLN A 141 12.44 -11.52 -28.46
C GLN A 141 12.16 -12.11 -27.07
N VAL A 142 11.41 -11.41 -26.25
CA VAL A 142 10.90 -11.85 -24.94
C VAL A 142 9.37 -11.81 -24.97
N LEU A 143 8.71 -12.62 -24.13
CA LEU A 143 7.28 -12.51 -23.94
C LEU A 143 7.03 -11.71 -22.65
N ALA A 144 6.15 -10.72 -22.74
CA ALA A 144 5.63 -9.99 -21.61
C ALA A 144 4.19 -10.45 -21.36
N ILE A 145 3.94 -10.96 -20.17
CA ILE A 145 2.64 -11.45 -19.73
C ILE A 145 2.08 -10.46 -18.73
N GLN A 146 1.11 -9.66 -19.15
CA GLN A 146 0.39 -8.72 -18.30
C GLN A 146 -0.77 -9.42 -17.62
N VAL A 147 -0.77 -9.42 -16.33
CA VAL A 147 -1.85 -9.96 -15.49
C VAL A 147 -2.48 -8.82 -14.71
N TYR A 148 -3.76 -8.61 -14.90
CA TYR A 148 -4.53 -7.61 -14.15
C TYR A 148 -5.07 -8.19 -12.85
N PRO A 149 -5.30 -7.36 -11.82
CA PRO A 149 -6.00 -7.79 -10.62
C PRO A 149 -7.39 -8.29 -10.98
N SER A 150 -7.67 -9.57 -10.75
CA SER A 150 -8.91 -10.19 -11.22
C SER A 150 -10.09 -9.91 -10.27
N PRO A 151 -11.27 -9.55 -10.76
CA PRO A 151 -12.48 -9.53 -9.96
C PRO A 151 -12.98 -10.95 -9.59
N GLY A 152 -12.61 -11.99 -10.36
CA GLY A 152 -13.03 -13.39 -10.18
C GLY A 152 -12.15 -14.21 -9.22
N ARG A 153 -11.33 -13.55 -8.39
CA ARG A 153 -10.47 -14.23 -7.40
C ARG A 153 -11.28 -14.99 -6.33
N PRO A 154 -10.71 -16.02 -5.68
CA PRO A 154 -9.34 -16.50 -5.80
C PRO A 154 -9.11 -17.38 -7.03
N HIS A 155 -8.03 -17.08 -7.79
CA HIS A 155 -7.51 -17.97 -8.80
C HIS A 155 -6.58 -19.00 -8.15
N TYR A 156 -6.69 -20.25 -8.60
CA TYR A 156 -5.90 -21.34 -8.05
C TYR A 156 -5.45 -22.32 -9.13
N LEU A 157 -4.36 -23.01 -8.85
CA LEU A 157 -3.87 -24.09 -9.71
C LEU A 157 -4.82 -25.29 -9.61
N LYS A 158 -5.47 -25.66 -10.71
CA LYS A 158 -6.45 -26.75 -10.81
C LYS A 158 -5.96 -28.06 -10.18
N ARG A 159 -4.68 -28.41 -10.42
CA ARG A 159 -4.04 -29.62 -9.90
C ARG A 159 -4.00 -29.68 -8.37
N ALA A 160 -3.80 -28.53 -7.72
CA ALA A 160 -3.67 -28.43 -6.27
C ALA A 160 -4.99 -28.11 -5.56
N GLY A 161 -6.05 -27.79 -6.34
CA GLY A 161 -7.35 -27.41 -5.80
C GLY A 161 -7.32 -26.06 -5.09
N LEU A 162 -8.48 -25.66 -4.58
CA LEU A 162 -8.65 -24.37 -3.91
C LEU A 162 -7.85 -24.26 -2.61
N ASP A 163 -7.76 -25.35 -1.84
CA ASP A 163 -7.09 -25.36 -0.53
C ASP A 163 -5.56 -25.32 -0.61
N GLY A 164 -4.98 -25.74 -1.75
CA GLY A 164 -3.53 -25.83 -1.91
C GLY A 164 -2.97 -25.04 -3.08
N GLY A 165 -3.83 -24.57 -3.97
CA GLY A 165 -3.46 -23.97 -5.26
C GLY A 165 -3.55 -22.45 -5.33
N VAL A 166 -4.01 -21.78 -4.27
CA VAL A 166 -4.10 -20.32 -4.23
C VAL A 166 -2.76 -19.74 -3.83
N TYR A 167 -2.25 -18.83 -4.66
CA TYR A 167 -1.02 -18.08 -4.39
C TYR A 167 -1.29 -16.60 -4.40
N VAL A 168 -0.55 -15.88 -3.56
CA VAL A 168 -0.55 -14.41 -3.44
C VAL A 168 0.88 -13.88 -3.55
N ARG A 169 1.01 -12.64 -4.00
CA ARG A 169 2.30 -11.99 -4.13
C ARG A 169 2.62 -11.17 -2.89
N VAL A 170 3.72 -11.52 -2.21
CA VAL A 170 4.24 -10.79 -1.04
C VAL A 170 5.67 -10.35 -1.36
N GLY A 171 5.87 -9.06 -1.58
CA GLY A 171 7.11 -8.54 -2.12
C GLY A 171 7.44 -9.20 -3.46
N SER A 172 8.63 -9.80 -3.58
CA SER A 172 9.08 -10.55 -4.77
C SER A 172 8.77 -12.06 -4.71
N THR A 173 8.01 -12.54 -3.70
CA THR A 173 7.78 -13.96 -3.51
C THR A 173 6.33 -14.37 -3.74
N ASN A 174 6.11 -15.54 -4.34
CA ASN A 174 4.80 -16.15 -4.47
C ASN A 174 4.57 -17.08 -3.27
N ARG A 175 3.63 -16.72 -2.39
CA ARG A 175 3.28 -17.50 -1.19
C ARG A 175 1.94 -18.17 -1.36
N ARG A 176 1.83 -19.41 -0.85
CA ARG A 176 0.54 -20.09 -0.76
C ARG A 176 -0.32 -19.37 0.27
N ALA A 177 -1.57 -19.07 -0.12
CA ALA A 177 -2.55 -18.49 0.78
C ALA A 177 -3.01 -19.53 1.81
N ASP A 178 -3.14 -19.11 3.07
CA ASP A 178 -3.86 -19.85 4.10
C ASP A 178 -5.37 -19.69 3.93
N ARG A 179 -6.14 -20.29 4.83
CA ARG A 179 -7.60 -20.29 4.76
C ARG A 179 -8.17 -18.88 4.94
N GLU A 180 -7.63 -18.13 5.87
CA GLU A 180 -8.04 -16.76 6.18
C GLU A 180 -7.88 -15.85 4.98
N LEU A 181 -6.76 -15.95 4.30
CA LEU A 181 -6.45 -15.17 3.11
C LEU A 181 -7.31 -15.58 1.90
N VAL A 182 -7.61 -16.88 1.76
CA VAL A 182 -8.57 -17.36 0.74
C VAL A 182 -9.95 -16.79 0.99
N ASP A 183 -10.41 -16.77 2.23
CA ASP A 183 -11.71 -16.20 2.59
C ASP A 183 -11.74 -14.66 2.41
N GLU A 184 -10.64 -13.97 2.66
CA GLU A 184 -10.49 -12.55 2.33
C GLU A 184 -10.62 -12.31 0.81
N LEU A 185 -9.93 -13.09 -0.01
CA LEU A 185 -10.04 -13.03 -1.47
C LEU A 185 -11.47 -13.24 -1.97
N ARG A 186 -12.20 -14.18 -1.37
CA ARG A 186 -13.61 -14.43 -1.69
C ARG A 186 -14.52 -13.26 -1.31
N ARG A 187 -14.34 -12.71 -0.11
CA ARG A 187 -15.10 -11.52 0.33
C ARG A 187 -14.86 -10.36 -0.62
N PHE A 188 -13.59 -10.14 -0.94
CA PHE A 188 -13.20 -9.09 -1.88
C PHE A 188 -13.88 -9.24 -3.25
N ALA A 189 -13.92 -10.45 -3.80
CA ALA A 189 -14.58 -10.73 -5.08
C ALA A 189 -16.09 -10.43 -5.06
N ARG A 190 -16.74 -10.57 -3.89
CA ARG A 190 -18.16 -10.22 -3.69
C ARG A 190 -18.37 -8.73 -3.40
N GLY A 191 -17.29 -7.96 -3.28
CA GLY A 191 -17.35 -6.54 -2.88
C GLY A 191 -17.71 -6.34 -1.41
N GLU A 192 -17.55 -7.38 -0.56
CA GLU A 192 -17.84 -7.37 0.86
C GLU A 192 -16.56 -7.18 1.68
N THR A 193 -16.67 -6.48 2.82
CA THR A 193 -15.59 -6.41 3.81
C THR A 193 -15.92 -7.30 5.02
N TYR A 194 -14.89 -7.67 5.79
CA TYR A 194 -15.10 -8.52 6.97
C TYR A 194 -16.01 -7.86 8.00
N ASP A 195 -15.85 -6.57 8.20
CA ASP A 195 -16.63 -5.79 9.16
C ASP A 195 -18.08 -5.52 8.74
N GLU A 196 -18.46 -5.75 7.47
CA GLU A 196 -19.86 -5.71 7.01
C GLU A 196 -20.64 -6.99 7.33
N GLN A 197 -19.99 -8.07 7.78
CA GLN A 197 -20.65 -9.34 8.06
C GLN A 197 -21.61 -9.20 9.24
N ALA A 198 -22.82 -9.75 9.05
CA ALA A 198 -23.83 -9.83 10.09
C ALA A 198 -23.44 -10.86 11.17
N MET A 199 -23.74 -10.54 12.44
CA MET A 199 -23.60 -11.43 13.59
C MET A 199 -24.98 -11.84 14.12
N PRO A 200 -25.65 -12.82 13.49
CA PRO A 200 -27.07 -13.17 13.74
C PRO A 200 -27.29 -13.81 15.11
N GLU A 201 -26.24 -14.24 15.81
CA GLU A 201 -26.27 -14.74 17.19
C GLU A 201 -26.51 -13.65 18.22
N TYR A 202 -26.39 -12.36 17.82
CA TYR A 202 -26.58 -11.19 18.64
C TYR A 202 -27.78 -10.37 18.18
N ASP A 203 -28.25 -9.50 19.07
CA ASP A 203 -29.26 -8.47 18.78
C ASP A 203 -28.72 -7.07 19.10
N SER A 204 -29.61 -6.04 19.08
CA SER A 204 -29.20 -4.66 19.35
C SER A 204 -28.69 -4.41 20.77
N GLU A 205 -29.00 -5.28 21.73
CA GLU A 205 -28.56 -5.14 23.12
C GLU A 205 -27.07 -5.50 23.30
N ALA A 206 -26.50 -6.22 22.32
CA ALA A 206 -25.08 -6.52 22.31
C ALA A 206 -24.17 -5.30 22.09
N LEU A 207 -24.71 -4.22 21.49
CA LEU A 207 -24.01 -2.94 21.35
C LEU A 207 -24.14 -2.08 22.60
N ASP A 208 -23.05 -1.46 23.03
CA ASP A 208 -23.07 -0.44 24.07
C ASP A 208 -23.43 0.91 23.47
N PHE A 209 -24.73 1.17 23.41
CA PHE A 209 -25.27 2.43 22.87
C PHE A 209 -24.79 3.65 23.66
N ARG A 210 -24.50 3.51 24.95
CA ARG A 210 -23.98 4.60 25.80
C ARG A 210 -22.58 4.99 25.33
N VAL A 211 -21.68 4.02 25.17
CA VAL A 211 -20.31 4.27 24.69
C VAL A 211 -20.34 4.87 23.28
N ALA A 212 -21.17 4.32 22.38
CA ALA A 212 -21.34 4.87 21.04
C ALA A 212 -21.85 6.32 21.09
N SER A 213 -22.85 6.61 21.93
CA SER A 213 -23.39 7.96 22.11
C SER A 213 -22.38 8.95 22.70
N GLU A 214 -21.58 8.53 23.68
CA GLU A 214 -20.53 9.35 24.29
C GLU A 214 -19.42 9.68 23.28
N LEU A 215 -18.99 8.71 22.49
CA LEU A 215 -17.97 8.91 21.47
C LEU A 215 -18.42 9.83 20.33
N LEU A 216 -19.69 9.71 19.90
CA LEU A 216 -20.23 10.53 18.82
C LEU A 216 -20.76 11.89 19.27
N ALA A 217 -20.96 12.09 20.59
CA ALA A 217 -21.52 13.32 21.16
C ALA A 217 -20.83 14.63 20.70
N PRO A 218 -19.50 14.68 20.50
CA PRO A 218 -18.82 15.89 19.99
C PRO A 218 -19.25 16.28 18.56
N VAL A 219 -19.75 15.31 17.76
CA VAL A 219 -20.12 15.53 16.36
C VAL A 219 -21.64 15.70 16.25
N HIS A 220 -22.41 14.74 16.75
CA HIS A 220 -23.87 14.81 16.77
C HIS A 220 -24.47 13.85 17.82
N LYS A 221 -25.74 14.05 18.13
CA LYS A 221 -26.48 13.16 19.01
C LYS A 221 -26.86 11.87 18.26
N LEU A 222 -26.29 10.74 18.68
CA LEU A 222 -26.59 9.44 18.10
C LEU A 222 -28.06 9.05 18.25
N LYS A 223 -28.70 8.67 17.15
CA LYS A 223 -30.08 8.15 17.10
C LYS A 223 -30.05 6.67 16.71
N ARG A 224 -31.13 5.94 17.00
CA ARG A 224 -31.25 4.53 16.58
C ARG A 224 -31.18 4.32 15.06
N ALA A 225 -31.60 5.30 14.27
CA ALA A 225 -31.48 5.25 12.82
C ALA A 225 -30.01 5.29 12.35
N ASP A 226 -29.14 5.98 13.07
CA ASP A 226 -27.74 6.13 12.73
C ASP A 226 -26.99 4.81 12.82
N LEU A 227 -27.46 3.85 13.66
CA LEU A 227 -26.89 2.50 13.72
C LEU A 227 -27.00 1.75 12.37
N GLU A 228 -28.08 1.97 11.62
CA GLU A 228 -28.24 1.40 10.28
C GLU A 228 -27.49 2.20 9.22
N THR A 229 -27.50 3.54 9.33
CA THR A 229 -26.76 4.44 8.41
C THR A 229 -25.26 4.19 8.49
N LEU A 230 -24.72 4.03 9.70
CA LEU A 230 -23.32 3.68 9.95
C LEU A 230 -23.03 2.19 9.76
N ARG A 231 -24.02 1.40 9.33
CA ARG A 231 -23.92 -0.06 9.15
C ARG A 231 -23.46 -0.82 10.40
N LEU A 232 -23.64 -0.25 11.59
CA LEU A 232 -23.39 -0.94 12.86
C LEU A 232 -24.42 -2.06 13.09
N MET A 233 -25.61 -1.90 12.52
CA MET A 233 -26.71 -2.86 12.48
C MET A 233 -27.17 -3.07 11.05
N VAL A 234 -27.53 -4.31 10.71
CA VAL A 234 -28.09 -4.68 9.40
C VAL A 234 -29.33 -5.57 9.56
N LYS A 235 -30.16 -5.62 8.53
CA LYS A 235 -31.27 -6.57 8.47
C LYS A 235 -30.74 -7.95 8.02
N HIS A 236 -30.96 -8.97 8.82
CA HIS A 236 -30.64 -10.35 8.49
C HIS A 236 -31.84 -11.25 8.79
N GLN A 237 -32.38 -11.92 7.78
CA GLN A 237 -33.56 -12.79 7.91
C GLN A 237 -34.73 -12.13 8.66
N GLY A 238 -35.03 -10.86 8.35
CA GLY A 238 -36.14 -10.10 8.95
C GLY A 238 -35.85 -9.48 10.33
N ARG A 239 -34.69 -9.78 10.96
CA ARG A 239 -34.26 -9.20 12.24
C ARG A 239 -33.15 -8.19 12.03
N LYS A 240 -33.04 -7.21 12.94
CA LYS A 240 -31.88 -6.30 13.01
C LYS A 240 -30.84 -6.95 13.91
N VAL A 241 -29.64 -7.17 13.35
CA VAL A 241 -28.50 -7.76 14.04
C VAL A 241 -27.29 -6.87 13.90
N PRO A 242 -26.34 -6.88 14.84
CA PRO A 242 -25.10 -6.13 14.69
C PRO A 242 -24.24 -6.70 13.58
N THR A 243 -23.39 -5.86 13.01
CA THR A 243 -22.31 -6.28 12.15
C THR A 243 -21.03 -6.49 12.97
N VAL A 244 -20.02 -7.16 12.40
CA VAL A 244 -18.67 -7.22 12.96
C VAL A 244 -18.14 -5.81 13.21
N GLY A 245 -18.34 -4.88 12.26
CA GLY A 245 -17.93 -3.48 12.38
C GLY A 245 -18.75 -2.67 13.37
N GLY A 246 -19.91 -3.15 13.79
CA GLY A 246 -20.65 -2.61 14.94
C GLY A 246 -20.12 -3.14 16.27
N MET A 247 -19.82 -4.45 16.31
CA MET A 247 -19.34 -5.12 17.52
C MET A 247 -17.89 -4.77 17.87
N LEU A 248 -17.01 -4.57 16.90
CA LEU A 248 -15.61 -4.18 17.14
C LEU A 248 -15.47 -2.87 17.91
N PRO A 249 -16.09 -1.72 17.49
CA PRO A 249 -16.00 -0.46 18.20
C PRO A 249 -16.94 -0.35 19.42
N PHE A 250 -18.09 -1.07 19.45
CA PHE A 250 -19.16 -0.81 20.41
C PHE A 250 -19.74 -2.06 21.08
N GLY A 251 -19.21 -3.26 20.81
CA GLY A 251 -19.72 -4.49 21.41
C GLY A 251 -19.42 -4.61 22.90
N LYS A 252 -20.40 -4.97 23.74
CA LYS A 252 -20.22 -5.22 25.17
C LYS A 252 -19.29 -6.39 25.43
N GLU A 253 -19.35 -7.45 24.60
CA GLU A 253 -18.50 -8.65 24.69
C GLU A 253 -17.40 -8.65 23.62
N ARG A 254 -16.88 -7.47 23.26
CA ARG A 254 -15.88 -7.31 22.19
C ARG A 254 -14.67 -8.21 22.37
N GLU A 255 -14.08 -8.23 23.55
CA GLU A 255 -12.86 -9.02 23.84
C GLU A 255 -13.08 -10.51 23.71
N ARG A 256 -14.30 -11.00 23.99
CA ARG A 256 -14.66 -12.41 23.78
C ARG A 256 -14.74 -12.77 22.31
N ASN A 257 -15.34 -11.87 21.50
CA ASN A 257 -15.56 -12.12 20.09
C ASN A 257 -14.31 -11.82 19.23
N PHE A 258 -13.51 -10.84 19.66
CA PHE A 258 -12.32 -10.37 18.97
C PHE A 258 -11.15 -10.25 19.97
N PRO A 259 -10.62 -11.36 20.46
CA PRO A 259 -9.59 -11.36 21.53
C PRO A 259 -8.28 -10.69 21.06
N ASP A 260 -8.05 -10.65 19.74
CA ASP A 260 -6.83 -10.11 19.16
C ASP A 260 -6.98 -8.65 18.67
N ALA A 261 -8.19 -8.06 18.80
CA ALA A 261 -8.47 -6.69 18.39
C ALA A 261 -8.02 -5.67 19.45
N TRP A 262 -6.71 -5.59 19.70
CA TRP A 262 -6.07 -4.68 20.65
C TRP A 262 -4.73 -4.16 20.11
N VAL A 263 -4.15 -3.17 20.77
CA VAL A 263 -2.86 -2.58 20.38
C VAL A 263 -1.81 -2.91 21.44
N GLN A 264 -0.71 -3.50 21.00
CA GLN A 264 0.49 -3.71 21.80
C GLN A 264 1.49 -2.60 21.51
N ALA A 265 1.71 -1.73 22.48
CA ALA A 265 2.72 -0.70 22.39
C ALA A 265 3.96 -1.07 23.21
N GLY A 266 5.16 -0.84 22.67
CA GLY A 266 6.41 -1.17 23.34
C GLY A 266 7.51 -0.16 23.05
N ARG A 267 8.32 0.18 24.08
CA ARG A 267 9.54 0.98 23.96
C ARG A 267 10.74 0.07 24.12
N PHE A 268 11.61 0.04 23.13
CA PHE A 268 12.82 -0.76 23.06
C PHE A 268 14.05 0.14 23.13
N ARG A 269 15.07 -0.30 23.87
CA ARG A 269 16.38 0.35 23.85
C ARG A 269 17.21 -0.22 22.71
N GLY A 270 17.85 0.65 21.93
CA GLY A 270 18.59 0.26 20.73
C GLY A 270 17.68 0.15 19.49
N THR A 271 18.11 -0.69 18.55
CA THR A 271 17.48 -0.82 17.23
C THR A 271 16.78 -2.17 17.02
N ASP A 272 16.70 -3.00 18.04
CA ASP A 272 16.06 -4.31 18.01
C ASP A 272 15.11 -4.53 19.20
N LYS A 273 14.37 -5.64 19.17
CA LYS A 273 13.36 -5.98 20.19
C LYS A 273 13.94 -6.71 21.43
N SER A 274 15.28 -6.74 21.62
CA SER A 274 15.92 -7.50 22.70
C SER A 274 15.75 -6.88 24.08
N HIS A 275 15.66 -5.56 24.18
CA HIS A 275 15.57 -4.83 25.46
C HIS A 275 14.32 -3.95 25.54
N ILE A 276 13.27 -4.48 26.14
CA ILE A 276 12.03 -3.74 26.40
C ILE A 276 12.20 -2.86 27.63
N THR A 277 11.88 -1.58 27.54
CA THR A 277 11.95 -0.62 28.65
C THR A 277 10.58 -0.22 29.19
N ASP A 278 9.54 -0.23 28.36
CA ASP A 278 8.15 0.01 28.75
C ASP A 278 7.20 -0.70 27.77
N THR A 279 6.04 -1.15 28.27
CA THR A 279 5.01 -1.80 27.46
C THR A 279 3.62 -1.38 27.90
N LEU A 280 2.69 -1.33 26.97
CA LEU A 280 1.28 -1.07 27.24
C LEU A 280 0.42 -1.98 26.35
N GLU A 281 -0.49 -2.73 26.97
CA GLU A 281 -1.57 -3.44 26.28
C GLU A 281 -2.83 -2.58 26.29
N ILE A 282 -3.26 -2.15 25.12
CA ILE A 282 -4.40 -1.26 24.95
C ILE A 282 -5.58 -2.10 24.44
N ARG A 283 -6.47 -2.48 25.36
CA ARG A 283 -7.64 -3.34 25.10
C ARG A 283 -8.96 -2.57 25.05
N THR A 284 -8.89 -1.26 24.90
CA THR A 284 -10.05 -0.38 24.79
C THR A 284 -10.73 -0.45 23.42
N PHE A 285 -11.85 0.26 23.26
CA PHE A 285 -12.51 0.40 21.96
C PHE A 285 -11.57 1.03 20.93
N PRO A 286 -11.64 0.61 19.64
CA PRO A 286 -10.67 1.03 18.61
C PRO A 286 -10.41 2.53 18.54
N VAL A 287 -11.43 3.37 18.71
CA VAL A 287 -11.27 4.84 18.70
C VAL A 287 -10.39 5.31 19.86
N ARG A 288 -10.67 4.85 21.10
CA ARG A 288 -9.87 5.18 22.28
C ARG A 288 -8.48 4.55 22.22
N ALA A 289 -8.37 3.36 21.60
CA ALA A 289 -7.09 2.71 21.42
C ALA A 289 -6.12 3.54 20.56
N VAL A 290 -6.62 4.30 19.57
CA VAL A 290 -5.81 5.26 18.82
C VAL A 290 -5.25 6.34 19.73
N GLU A 291 -6.09 6.96 20.57
CA GLU A 291 -5.68 8.03 21.47
C GLU A 291 -4.63 7.56 22.48
N GLU A 292 -4.86 6.39 23.10
CA GLU A 292 -3.94 5.81 24.09
C GLU A 292 -2.61 5.39 23.44
N ALA A 293 -2.64 4.81 22.23
CA ALA A 293 -1.42 4.45 21.50
C ALA A 293 -0.59 5.67 21.10
N VAL A 294 -1.25 6.72 20.59
CA VAL A 294 -0.59 7.98 20.28
C VAL A 294 0.00 8.63 21.53
N ALA A 295 -0.73 8.64 22.66
CA ALA A 295 -0.24 9.17 23.92
C ALA A 295 0.98 8.38 24.44
N PHE A 296 0.97 7.04 24.33
CA PHE A 296 2.12 6.20 24.68
C PHE A 296 3.34 6.52 23.80
N ILE A 297 3.14 6.63 22.49
CA ILE A 297 4.22 6.97 21.55
C ILE A 297 4.79 8.35 21.88
N GLN A 298 3.94 9.33 22.14
CA GLN A 298 4.34 10.68 22.52
C GLN A 298 5.13 10.71 23.83
N LYS A 299 4.72 9.94 24.85
CA LYS A 299 5.45 9.80 26.11
C LYS A 299 6.92 9.37 25.90
N HIS A 300 7.17 8.53 24.88
CA HIS A 300 8.48 7.95 24.61
C HIS A 300 9.22 8.61 23.43
N ALA A 301 8.56 9.53 22.71
CA ALA A 301 9.21 10.35 21.71
C ALA A 301 10.22 11.28 22.42
N LEU A 302 11.47 11.28 21.95
CA LEU A 302 12.50 12.12 22.54
C LEU A 302 12.18 13.59 22.31
N HIS A 303 12.20 14.36 23.38
CA HIS A 303 12.09 15.80 23.33
C HIS A 303 13.49 16.39 23.16
N GLY A 304 13.81 16.89 21.98
CA GLY A 304 14.93 17.79 21.77
C GLY A 304 14.54 19.17 22.30
N MET A 305 15.35 19.75 23.18
CA MET A 305 15.18 21.13 23.60
C MET A 305 16.07 22.04 22.75
N GLU A 306 15.48 22.80 21.86
CA GLU A 306 16.15 23.96 21.24
C GLU A 306 16.02 25.15 22.20
N ILE A 307 17.13 25.56 22.82
CA ILE A 307 17.20 26.76 23.66
C ILE A 307 17.38 27.94 22.71
N GLY A 308 16.27 28.53 22.26
CA GLY A 308 16.29 29.82 21.63
C GLY A 308 16.49 30.93 22.66
N ALA A 309 16.96 32.14 22.24
CA ALA A 309 17.32 33.22 23.10
C ALA A 309 16.20 33.73 24.06
N VAL A 310 14.92 33.43 23.77
CA VAL A 310 13.75 33.94 24.55
C VAL A 310 12.66 32.89 24.78
N HIS A 311 12.50 31.86 23.94
CA HIS A 311 11.46 30.85 24.06
C HIS A 311 12.03 29.44 23.88
N ARG A 312 11.61 28.53 24.79
CA ARG A 312 11.79 27.08 24.63
C ARG A 312 10.85 26.59 23.54
N LYS A 313 11.38 25.98 22.45
CA LYS A 313 10.61 25.16 21.52
C LYS A 313 10.87 23.71 21.81
N GLU A 314 9.82 23.00 22.24
CA GLU A 314 9.84 21.54 22.29
C GLU A 314 9.86 21.00 20.86
N ARG A 315 10.88 20.23 20.52
CA ARG A 315 11.01 19.58 19.22
C ARG A 315 10.83 18.07 19.41
N TRP A 316 9.76 17.57 18.90
CA TRP A 316 9.50 16.13 18.84
C TRP A 316 10.36 15.52 17.74
N ASN A 317 11.01 14.38 18.04
CA ASN A 317 11.76 13.63 17.03
C ASN A 317 10.83 12.82 16.07
N LEU A 318 9.52 12.74 16.39
CA LEU A 318 8.48 12.11 15.58
C LEU A 318 7.36 13.12 15.36
N PRO A 319 7.01 13.45 14.08
CA PRO A 319 5.93 14.39 13.80
C PRO A 319 4.58 13.85 14.30
N PRO A 320 3.83 14.59 15.15
CA PRO A 320 2.57 14.10 15.72
C PRO A 320 1.53 13.70 14.65
N VAL A 321 1.49 14.43 13.54
CA VAL A 321 0.61 14.12 12.41
C VAL A 321 0.96 12.76 11.80
N ALA A 322 2.25 12.48 11.59
CA ALA A 322 2.69 11.21 11.01
C ALA A 322 2.40 10.03 11.94
N VAL A 323 2.65 10.20 13.25
CA VAL A 323 2.33 9.20 14.27
C VAL A 323 0.84 8.90 14.29
N ARG A 324 -0.02 9.94 14.34
CA ARG A 324 -1.47 9.79 14.35
C ARG A 324 -1.96 9.05 13.11
N GLU A 325 -1.52 9.45 11.92
CA GLU A 325 -1.91 8.81 10.67
C GLU A 325 -1.48 7.33 10.62
N ALA A 326 -0.28 7.01 11.09
CA ALA A 326 0.18 5.62 11.12
C ALA A 326 -0.70 4.74 12.01
N VAL A 327 -1.03 5.21 13.24
CA VAL A 327 -1.86 4.47 14.19
C VAL A 327 -3.32 4.35 13.71
N VAL A 328 -3.91 5.44 13.21
CA VAL A 328 -5.27 5.44 12.65
C VAL A 328 -5.37 4.45 11.50
N ASN A 329 -4.43 4.50 10.55
CA ASN A 329 -4.40 3.59 9.41
C ASN A 329 -4.25 2.13 9.88
N ALA A 330 -3.39 1.85 10.86
CA ALA A 330 -3.23 0.51 11.38
C ALA A 330 -4.55 -0.04 11.95
N VAL A 331 -5.32 0.75 12.69
CA VAL A 331 -6.62 0.34 13.25
C VAL A 331 -7.68 0.15 12.15
N VAL A 332 -7.78 1.10 11.22
CA VAL A 332 -8.80 1.07 10.14
C VAL A 332 -8.52 -0.04 9.14
N HIS A 333 -7.25 -0.37 8.89
CA HIS A 333 -6.84 -1.35 7.86
C HIS A 333 -6.42 -2.71 8.42
N THR A 334 -6.51 -2.95 9.74
CA THR A 334 -6.27 -4.27 10.34
C THR A 334 -7.21 -5.32 9.73
N ASP A 335 -6.66 -6.48 9.40
CA ASP A 335 -7.46 -7.65 9.10
C ASP A 335 -7.90 -8.34 10.39
N TYR A 336 -9.07 -7.95 10.88
CA TYR A 336 -9.66 -8.49 12.11
C TYR A 336 -10.14 -9.93 12.00
N ALA A 337 -10.06 -10.54 10.81
CA ALA A 337 -10.29 -11.96 10.63
C ALA A 337 -9.06 -12.81 10.98
N GLN A 338 -7.86 -12.22 11.05
CA GLN A 338 -6.66 -12.93 11.48
C GLN A 338 -6.62 -13.07 13.00
N HIS A 339 -6.25 -14.27 13.46
CA HIS A 339 -6.18 -14.58 14.88
C HIS A 339 -4.73 -14.63 15.40
N GLY A 340 -4.57 -14.38 16.71
CA GLY A 340 -3.30 -14.54 17.41
C GLY A 340 -2.32 -13.38 17.24
N VAL A 341 -2.70 -12.30 16.55
CA VAL A 341 -1.79 -11.18 16.29
C VAL A 341 -2.46 -9.83 16.52
N PRO A 342 -2.03 -9.05 17.52
CA PRO A 342 -2.51 -7.68 17.74
C PRO A 342 -1.84 -6.69 16.77
N ILE A 343 -2.38 -5.47 16.74
CA ILE A 343 -1.70 -4.31 16.18
C ILE A 343 -0.49 -4.00 17.08
N ARG A 344 0.66 -3.68 16.51
CA ARG A 344 1.88 -3.36 17.27
C ARG A 344 2.39 -1.97 16.96
N ALA A 345 2.77 -1.23 18.01
CA ALA A 345 3.49 0.02 17.92
C ALA A 345 4.83 -0.14 18.67
N SER A 346 5.93 -0.25 17.93
CA SER A 346 7.28 -0.49 18.46
C SER A 346 8.14 0.75 18.30
N ILE A 347 8.58 1.34 19.43
CA ILE A 347 9.41 2.54 19.48
C ILE A 347 10.84 2.12 19.78
N PHE A 348 11.76 2.39 18.84
CA PHE A 348 13.20 2.19 18.96
C PHE A 348 13.93 3.52 19.17
N ASP A 349 15.25 3.49 19.31
CA ASP A 349 16.03 4.71 19.46
C ASP A 349 16.11 5.51 18.14
N ASP A 350 15.96 4.84 17.00
CA ASP A 350 16.12 5.39 15.66
C ASP A 350 14.82 5.47 14.83
N ARG A 351 13.73 4.82 15.28
CA ARG A 351 12.49 4.75 14.51
C ARG A 351 11.26 4.35 15.34
N LEU A 352 10.11 4.60 14.77
CA LEU A 352 8.82 4.03 15.15
C LEU A 352 8.38 3.04 14.06
N GLU A 353 7.98 1.83 14.45
CA GLU A 353 7.30 0.86 13.60
C GLU A 353 5.85 0.72 14.07
N VAL A 354 4.90 0.88 13.16
CA VAL A 354 3.48 0.58 13.39
C VAL A 354 3.08 -0.53 12.44
N GLU A 355 2.74 -1.68 13.00
CA GLU A 355 2.48 -2.93 12.29
C GLU A 355 1.06 -3.40 12.56
N ASN A 356 0.30 -3.74 11.52
CA ASN A 356 -1.03 -4.32 11.65
C ASN A 356 -1.17 -5.61 10.84
N PRO A 357 -1.98 -6.59 11.33
CA PRO A 357 -2.35 -7.77 10.55
C PRO A 357 -3.02 -7.39 9.21
N GLY A 358 -2.70 -8.15 8.18
CA GLY A 358 -3.22 -7.97 6.82
C GLY A 358 -2.23 -7.26 5.89
N LEU A 359 -2.14 -7.76 4.66
CA LEU A 359 -1.37 -7.14 3.58
C LEU A 359 -2.10 -5.88 3.08
N LEU A 360 -1.48 -5.11 2.21
CA LEU A 360 -2.20 -4.05 1.48
C LEU A 360 -3.48 -4.61 0.85
N PRO A 361 -4.61 -3.88 0.90
CA PRO A 361 -5.83 -4.30 0.23
C PRO A 361 -5.59 -4.69 -1.22
N PHE A 362 -6.18 -5.78 -1.64
CA PHE A 362 -5.96 -6.33 -2.98
C PHE A 362 -6.23 -5.31 -4.08
N GLY A 363 -5.33 -5.26 -5.06
CA GLY A 363 -5.35 -4.30 -6.14
C GLY A 363 -4.58 -3.00 -5.85
N LEU A 364 -3.96 -2.86 -4.66
CA LEU A 364 -3.13 -1.71 -4.34
C LEU A 364 -1.64 -2.09 -4.24
N THR A 365 -0.82 -1.17 -4.66
CA THR A 365 0.62 -1.15 -4.43
C THR A 365 1.01 -0.02 -3.47
N VAL A 366 2.21 -0.05 -2.94
CA VAL A 366 2.75 1.08 -2.13
C VAL A 366 2.81 2.37 -2.94
N GLU A 367 3.07 2.26 -4.24
CA GLU A 367 3.11 3.42 -5.14
C GLU A 367 1.73 4.07 -5.29
N ASP A 368 0.67 3.27 -5.41
CA ASP A 368 -0.70 3.79 -5.44
C ASP A 368 -1.03 4.59 -4.16
N LEU A 369 -0.57 4.11 -2.99
CA LEU A 369 -0.75 4.84 -1.73
C LEU A 369 -0.04 6.20 -1.75
N ARG A 370 1.17 6.27 -2.33
CA ARG A 370 1.92 7.53 -2.48
C ARG A 370 1.21 8.53 -3.39
N HIS A 371 0.49 8.02 -4.40
CA HIS A 371 -0.35 8.83 -5.29
C HIS A 371 -1.73 9.16 -4.72
N GLY A 372 -2.03 8.74 -3.48
CA GLY A 372 -3.29 9.05 -2.81
C GLY A 372 -4.44 8.10 -3.14
N VAL A 373 -4.16 6.98 -3.83
CA VAL A 373 -5.17 5.93 -4.02
C VAL A 373 -5.39 5.22 -2.69
N SER A 374 -6.63 5.16 -2.24
CA SER A 374 -6.98 4.51 -0.98
C SER A 374 -8.16 3.56 -1.16
N LYS A 375 -8.16 2.47 -0.36
CA LYS A 375 -9.22 1.49 -0.33
C LYS A 375 -9.38 0.97 1.09
N LEU A 376 -10.55 1.19 1.67
CA LEU A 376 -10.82 0.74 3.02
C LEU A 376 -10.94 -0.79 3.09
N ARG A 377 -10.19 -1.41 4.01
CA ARG A 377 -10.35 -2.83 4.36
C ARG A 377 -11.60 -3.04 5.20
N ASN A 378 -11.86 -2.13 6.14
CA ASN A 378 -13.00 -2.17 7.05
C ASN A 378 -13.87 -0.93 6.80
N ARG A 379 -14.95 -1.12 6.04
CA ARG A 379 -15.82 -0.02 5.61
C ARG A 379 -16.66 0.53 6.75
N VAL A 380 -17.15 -0.34 7.64
CA VAL A 380 -17.98 0.07 8.77
C VAL A 380 -17.14 0.84 9.79
N ILE A 381 -15.96 0.34 10.13
CA ILE A 381 -15.00 1.04 11.00
C ILE A 381 -14.60 2.36 10.36
N GLY A 382 -14.33 2.36 9.05
CA GLY A 382 -14.01 3.57 8.29
C GLY A 382 -15.12 4.62 8.35
N LEU A 383 -16.40 4.21 8.25
CA LEU A 383 -17.53 5.13 8.42
C LEU A 383 -17.57 5.75 9.82
N VAL A 384 -17.34 4.97 10.86
CA VAL A 384 -17.30 5.47 12.25
C VAL A 384 -16.15 6.47 12.42
N PHE A 385 -14.96 6.14 11.93
CA PHE A 385 -13.78 7.01 12.04
C PHE A 385 -13.94 8.30 11.20
N HIS A 386 -14.58 8.21 10.06
CA HIS A 386 -14.92 9.37 9.24
C HIS A 386 -15.92 10.29 9.95
N GLU A 387 -16.98 9.73 10.53
CA GLU A 387 -17.98 10.48 11.29
C GLU A 387 -17.35 11.22 12.47
N LEU A 388 -16.37 10.62 13.13
CA LEU A 388 -15.60 11.22 14.20
C LEU A 388 -14.52 12.22 13.73
N GLY A 389 -14.39 12.45 12.42
CA GLY A 389 -13.36 13.34 11.85
C GLY A 389 -11.93 12.81 12.04
N LEU A 390 -11.78 11.50 12.29
CA LEU A 390 -10.49 10.86 12.46
C LEU A 390 -9.81 10.51 11.13
N ILE A 391 -10.59 10.26 10.09
CA ILE A 391 -10.11 10.03 8.73
C ILE A 391 -10.87 10.92 7.73
N GLU A 392 -10.23 11.17 6.60
CA GLU A 392 -10.84 11.85 5.44
C GLU A 392 -11.13 10.83 4.33
N GLN A 393 -12.14 11.09 3.51
CA GLN A 393 -12.51 10.20 2.41
C GLN A 393 -11.54 10.25 1.22
N TRP A 394 -10.67 11.27 1.14
CA TRP A 394 -9.82 11.55 -0.01
C TRP A 394 -8.51 10.74 -0.08
N GLY A 395 -8.25 9.82 0.86
CA GLY A 395 -7.01 9.04 0.87
C GLY A 395 -5.73 9.86 1.15
N SER A 396 -5.86 11.08 1.69
CA SER A 396 -4.76 12.02 1.91
C SER A 396 -3.84 11.64 3.08
N GLY A 397 -4.17 10.65 3.91
CA GLY A 397 -3.45 10.30 5.14
C GLY A 397 -1.97 10.00 4.91
N ILE A 398 -1.65 9.15 3.92
CA ILE A 398 -0.26 8.81 3.57
C ILE A 398 0.49 10.05 3.07
N GLN A 399 -0.15 10.88 2.26
CA GLN A 399 0.48 12.12 1.76
C GLN A 399 0.75 13.12 2.90
N ARG A 400 -0.18 13.23 3.87
CA ARG A 400 0.03 14.04 5.09
C ARG A 400 1.18 13.51 5.93
N MET A 401 1.27 12.18 6.10
CA MET A 401 2.38 11.53 6.80
C MET A 401 3.72 11.85 6.11
N MET A 402 3.80 11.70 4.78
CA MET A 402 4.99 12.03 3.98
C MET A 402 5.37 13.52 4.12
N ALA A 403 4.39 14.42 4.04
CA ALA A 403 4.59 15.86 4.19
C ALA A 403 5.10 16.19 5.60
N ALA A 404 4.48 15.66 6.65
CA ALA A 404 4.88 15.91 8.03
C ALA A 404 6.32 15.45 8.32
N CYS A 405 6.76 14.31 7.76
CA CYS A 405 8.14 13.85 7.88
C CYS A 405 9.10 14.76 7.12
N ARG A 406 8.76 15.18 5.90
CA ARG A 406 9.58 16.10 5.12
C ARG A 406 9.72 17.47 5.82
N ASP A 407 8.63 18.00 6.35
CA ASP A 407 8.62 19.31 7.05
C ASP A 407 9.41 19.26 8.37
N ALA A 408 9.56 18.06 8.94
CA ALA A 408 10.42 17.81 10.11
C ALA A 408 11.87 17.45 9.74
N ASP A 409 12.24 17.49 8.46
CA ASP A 409 13.56 17.10 7.95
C ASP A 409 13.88 15.62 8.24
N LEU A 410 12.87 14.74 8.22
CA LEU A 410 13.02 13.30 8.38
C LEU A 410 12.96 12.58 7.02
N ALA A 411 13.53 11.38 6.98
CA ALA A 411 13.38 10.49 5.84
C ALA A 411 11.88 10.17 5.60
N PRO A 412 11.47 9.99 4.33
CA PRO A 412 10.12 9.55 4.03
C PRO A 412 9.79 8.23 4.76
N PRO A 413 8.55 8.08 5.27
CA PRO A 413 8.13 6.83 5.87
C PRO A 413 8.27 5.64 4.91
N VAL A 414 8.75 4.52 5.44
CA VAL A 414 8.81 3.26 4.70
C VAL A 414 7.50 2.52 4.90
N LEU A 415 6.90 2.08 3.81
CA LEU A 415 5.63 1.36 3.75
C LEU A 415 5.89 0.01 3.11
N GLU A 416 5.61 -1.11 3.80
CA GLU A 416 5.92 -2.43 3.26
C GLU A 416 5.03 -3.54 3.81
N ASP A 417 4.82 -4.57 2.97
CA ASP A 417 4.22 -5.84 3.39
C ASP A 417 5.31 -6.75 3.99
N ILE A 418 5.18 -7.13 5.27
CA ILE A 418 6.12 -8.01 5.98
C ILE A 418 5.39 -9.29 6.41
N GLY A 419 5.65 -10.40 5.73
CA GLY A 419 4.95 -11.65 6.02
C GLY A 419 3.45 -11.54 5.68
N THR A 420 2.58 -11.54 6.68
CA THR A 420 1.12 -11.35 6.57
C THR A 420 0.68 -10.00 7.14
N HIS A 421 1.61 -9.09 7.41
CA HIS A 421 1.38 -7.80 8.06
C HIS A 421 1.78 -6.66 7.13
N PHE A 422 1.17 -5.51 7.36
CA PHE A 422 1.61 -4.25 6.77
C PHE A 422 2.31 -3.42 7.84
N CYS A 423 3.46 -2.85 7.51
CA CYS A 423 4.29 -2.06 8.43
C CYS A 423 4.52 -0.66 7.88
N VAL A 424 4.38 0.32 8.76
CA VAL A 424 4.78 1.71 8.55
C VAL A 424 5.95 2.01 9.46
N THR A 425 7.12 2.37 8.88
CA THR A 425 8.31 2.76 9.62
C THR A 425 8.58 4.24 9.46
N ILE A 426 8.65 4.98 10.56
CA ILE A 426 8.99 6.41 10.62
C ILE A 426 10.34 6.54 11.32
N HIS A 427 11.37 6.97 10.60
CA HIS A 427 12.71 7.18 11.16
C HIS A 427 12.79 8.51 11.91
N THR A 428 13.52 8.53 13.03
CA THR A 428 13.75 9.72 13.85
C THR A 428 15.02 10.48 13.47
N ILE A 429 15.81 9.91 12.53
CA ILE A 429 17.06 10.49 12.08
C ILE A 429 16.77 11.54 11.01
N SER A 430 17.27 12.76 11.24
CA SER A 430 17.17 13.86 10.28
C SER A 430 17.86 13.54 8.96
N THR A 431 17.26 13.96 7.84
CA THR A 431 17.88 13.89 6.50
C THR A 431 19.20 14.67 6.45
N GLY A 432 19.34 15.70 7.26
CA GLY A 432 20.62 16.42 7.45
C GLY A 432 21.72 15.55 8.09
N ALA A 433 21.34 14.61 8.99
CA ALA A 433 22.26 13.60 9.52
C ALA A 433 22.54 12.48 8.49
N LEU A 434 21.67 12.34 7.50
CA LEU A 434 21.86 11.52 6.32
C LEU A 434 22.61 12.28 5.19
N SER A 435 23.09 13.51 5.46
CA SER A 435 23.88 14.25 4.46
C SER A 435 25.05 13.39 4.01
N VAL A 436 24.94 12.96 2.79
CA VAL A 436 25.98 12.22 2.08
C VAL A 436 27.03 13.26 1.76
N ASP A 437 28.26 13.12 2.26
CA ASP A 437 29.33 14.02 1.87
C ASP A 437 29.60 13.88 0.35
N LYS A 438 30.30 14.85 -0.23
CA LYS A 438 30.58 14.85 -1.68
C LYS A 438 31.20 13.55 -2.17
N THR A 439 31.97 12.87 -1.33
CA THR A 439 32.64 11.60 -1.67
C THR A 439 31.67 10.44 -1.61
N ASP A 440 30.79 10.40 -0.60
CA ASP A 440 29.74 9.39 -0.50
C ASP A 440 28.71 9.56 -1.62
N GLN A 441 28.38 10.81 -2.01
CA GLN A 441 27.54 11.08 -3.17
C GLN A 441 28.17 10.57 -4.46
N ALA A 442 29.47 10.78 -4.66
CA ALA A 442 30.20 10.24 -5.82
C ALA A 442 30.19 8.71 -5.86
N ILE A 443 30.24 8.05 -4.69
CA ILE A 443 30.06 6.57 -4.60
C ILE A 443 28.65 6.19 -5.05
N LEU A 444 27.61 6.86 -4.55
CA LEU A 444 26.22 6.57 -4.91
C LEU A 444 25.94 6.81 -6.38
N ASP A 445 26.50 7.86 -6.96
CA ASP A 445 26.36 8.18 -8.38
C ASP A 445 27.08 7.14 -9.27
N ALA A 446 28.28 6.73 -8.89
CA ALA A 446 29.01 5.64 -9.58
C ALA A 446 28.24 4.32 -9.55
N LEU A 447 27.60 3.99 -8.41
CA LEU A 447 26.77 2.80 -8.26
C LEU A 447 25.48 2.90 -9.07
N ALA A 448 24.86 4.09 -9.15
CA ALA A 448 23.67 4.33 -9.95
C ALA A 448 23.92 4.19 -11.46
N ALA A 449 25.12 4.57 -11.92
CA ALA A 449 25.53 4.47 -13.32
C ALA A 449 25.99 3.05 -13.72
N SER A 450 26.02 2.08 -12.79
CA SER A 450 26.59 0.74 -12.99
C SER A 450 25.66 -0.38 -12.54
N ASN A 451 25.89 -1.58 -13.04
CA ASN A 451 25.23 -2.81 -12.58
C ASN A 451 26.01 -3.48 -11.43
N GLY A 452 26.46 -2.68 -10.46
CA GLY A 452 27.23 -3.12 -9.31
C GLY A 452 28.75 -3.05 -9.56
N LEU A 453 29.47 -2.49 -8.58
CA LEU A 453 30.91 -2.30 -8.60
C LEU A 453 31.54 -2.99 -7.40
N SER A 454 32.79 -3.48 -7.59
CA SER A 454 33.65 -3.93 -6.50
C SER A 454 34.25 -2.74 -5.75
N THR A 455 34.77 -2.97 -4.54
CA THR A 455 35.48 -1.93 -3.77
C THR A 455 36.60 -1.26 -4.57
N GLN A 456 37.36 -2.06 -5.37
CA GLN A 456 38.48 -1.56 -6.15
C GLN A 456 38.03 -0.68 -7.32
N GLU A 457 36.98 -1.09 -8.03
CA GLU A 457 36.40 -0.30 -9.12
C GLU A 457 35.84 1.05 -8.60
N ILE A 458 35.13 1.04 -7.45
CA ILE A 458 34.68 2.25 -6.82
C ILE A 458 35.83 3.15 -6.40
N ALA A 459 36.85 2.58 -5.75
CA ALA A 459 38.05 3.31 -5.32
C ALA A 459 38.75 4.02 -6.48
N THR A 460 38.81 3.38 -7.63
CA THR A 460 39.41 3.94 -8.86
C THR A 460 38.55 5.11 -9.39
N VAL A 461 37.23 4.94 -9.43
CA VAL A 461 36.33 5.98 -9.94
C VAL A 461 36.32 7.23 -9.07
N ILE A 462 36.37 7.07 -7.75
CA ILE A 462 36.29 8.22 -6.80
C ILE A 462 37.68 8.76 -6.36
N GLY A 463 38.78 8.14 -6.81
CA GLY A 463 40.17 8.56 -6.49
C GLY A 463 40.54 8.33 -5.02
N LEU A 464 40.04 7.29 -4.35
CA LEU A 464 40.35 6.92 -2.99
C LEU A 464 41.12 5.57 -2.92
N THR A 465 41.72 5.31 -1.75
CA THR A 465 42.29 3.99 -1.47
C THR A 465 41.16 2.95 -1.24
N ALA A 466 41.42 1.70 -1.57
CA ALA A 466 40.44 0.61 -1.35
C ALA A 466 40.04 0.46 0.13
N CYS A 467 40.92 0.81 1.07
CA CYS A 467 40.64 0.79 2.51
C CYS A 467 39.67 1.91 2.90
N ALA A 468 39.91 3.14 2.45
CA ALA A 468 39.02 4.28 2.69
C ALA A 468 37.65 4.07 2.05
N THR A 469 37.62 3.53 0.83
CA THR A 469 36.38 3.19 0.12
C THR A 469 35.58 2.13 0.87
N ARG A 470 36.23 1.07 1.39
CA ARG A 470 35.58 0.01 2.17
C ARG A 470 34.94 0.55 3.44
N SER A 471 35.63 1.45 4.17
CA SER A 471 35.07 2.07 5.38
C SER A 471 33.84 2.93 5.09
N ARG A 472 33.82 3.60 3.93
CA ARG A 472 32.66 4.38 3.50
C ARG A 472 31.51 3.48 3.04
N LEU A 473 31.80 2.44 2.26
CA LEU A 473 30.81 1.47 1.82
C LEU A 473 30.14 0.76 3.01
N LEU A 474 30.90 0.43 4.05
CA LEU A 474 30.33 -0.14 5.27
C LEU A 474 29.31 0.81 5.90
N LYS A 475 29.67 2.08 6.09
CA LYS A 475 28.78 3.10 6.61
C LYS A 475 27.54 3.33 5.74
N LEU A 476 27.71 3.35 4.40
CA LEU A 476 26.60 3.51 3.46
C LEU A 476 25.69 2.27 3.46
N THR A 477 26.24 1.07 3.68
CA THR A 477 25.47 -0.16 3.83
C THR A 477 24.71 -0.19 5.15
N GLU A 478 25.36 0.18 6.27
CA GLU A 478 24.68 0.35 7.57
C GLU A 478 23.55 1.38 7.51
N ARG A 479 23.69 2.40 6.67
CA ARG A 479 22.67 3.43 6.42
C ARG A 479 21.60 3.02 5.40
N GLY A 480 21.67 1.80 4.85
CA GLY A 480 20.73 1.31 3.86
C GLY A 480 20.80 1.99 2.48
N LEU A 481 21.82 2.80 2.22
CA LEU A 481 22.00 3.52 0.95
C LEU A 481 22.71 2.69 -0.12
N VAL A 482 23.44 1.65 0.33
CA VAL A 482 24.16 0.71 -0.52
C VAL A 482 23.83 -0.70 -0.08
N ARG A 483 23.64 -1.58 -1.04
CA ARG A 483 23.41 -3.00 -0.83
C ARG A 483 24.64 -3.79 -1.26
N GLU A 484 25.11 -4.65 -0.39
CA GLU A 484 26.24 -5.56 -0.66
C GLU A 484 25.72 -6.92 -1.10
N ILE A 485 26.34 -7.49 -2.14
CA ILE A 485 26.11 -8.86 -2.59
C ILE A 485 27.46 -9.58 -2.64
N GLY A 486 27.63 -10.59 -1.77
CA GLY A 486 28.81 -11.44 -1.67
C GLY A 486 28.59 -12.53 -0.64
N THR A 487 29.34 -13.63 -0.74
CA THR A 487 29.22 -14.83 0.12
C THR A 487 29.98 -14.71 1.44
N SER A 488 30.97 -13.80 1.51
CA SER A 488 31.77 -13.55 2.73
C SER A 488 32.47 -12.18 2.67
N PRO A 489 32.93 -11.65 3.83
CA PRO A 489 33.73 -10.41 3.89
C PRO A 489 34.99 -10.39 3.01
N GLN A 490 35.49 -11.54 2.61
CA GLN A 490 36.71 -11.71 1.82
C GLN A 490 36.41 -12.18 0.39
N ASP A 491 35.16 -12.22 -0.03
CA ASP A 491 34.75 -12.67 -1.36
C ASP A 491 35.29 -11.72 -2.44
N PRO A 492 36.20 -12.18 -3.35
CA PRO A 492 36.71 -11.36 -4.44
C PRO A 492 35.66 -10.98 -5.47
N LYS A 493 34.50 -11.64 -5.47
CA LYS A 493 33.32 -11.33 -6.31
C LYS A 493 32.34 -10.42 -5.65
N ARG A 494 32.60 -9.91 -4.45
CA ARG A 494 31.73 -8.96 -3.73
C ARG A 494 31.46 -7.71 -4.57
N ARG A 495 30.20 -7.36 -4.74
CA ARG A 495 29.75 -6.16 -5.44
C ARG A 495 28.81 -5.36 -4.61
N TYR A 496 28.84 -4.07 -4.84
CA TYR A 496 27.98 -3.09 -4.18
C TYR A 496 27.03 -2.49 -5.21
N PHE A 497 25.80 -2.26 -4.78
CA PHE A 497 24.72 -1.71 -5.58
C PHE A 497 24.09 -0.54 -4.82
N ARG A 498 23.63 0.46 -5.53
CA ARG A 498 22.81 1.49 -4.88
C ARG A 498 21.51 0.83 -4.40
N ALA A 499 21.14 1.05 -3.13
CA ALA A 499 19.81 0.71 -2.64
C ALA A 499 18.81 1.66 -3.29
N GLY A 500 17.76 1.11 -3.91
CA GLY A 500 16.75 1.86 -4.65
C GLY A 500 15.79 2.59 -3.74
#